data_8929ad447a6342b7e7d2a9943e381b0b
#
_entry.id   8929ad447a6342b7e7d2a9943e381b0b
#
_cell.length_a   1.000
_cell.length_b   1.000
_cell.length_c   1.000
_cell.angle_alpha   90.00
_cell.angle_beta   90.00
_cell.angle_gamma   90.00
#
_symmetry.space_group_name_H-M   'P 1'
#
loop_
_entity.id
_entity.type
_entity.pdbx_description
1 polymer ?
#
loop_
_entity_poly.entity_id
_entity_poly.type
_entity_poly.pdbx_seq_one_letter_code
_entity_poly.pdbx_strand_id
1 'polypeptide(L)'
;NFERKFPRRKLTTQEINNFASWRHAEELKAFSGEKRLIIDESGGSWGVSYSDTVQELTPPGLNRTVQIFSVKSLYEVSSIMQPYKNFLQTVGIAASPEELMKLSDALGKIGATRISALGHMTTPEAGWHHDGRFNLLDLVSVMEVDRTAETAAEAFSNYVD
;
A
#
# COMPACT_ATOMS: atom_id res chain seq x y z
N ASN A 1 22.02 -0.37 11.75
CA ASN A 1 22.49 -1.44 10.85
C ASN A 1 22.00 -1.27 9.40
N PHE A 2 20.74 -0.85 9.19
CA PHE A 2 20.18 -0.65 7.85
C PHE A 2 20.91 0.49 7.10
N GLU A 3 21.12 1.63 7.74
CA GLU A 3 21.82 2.78 7.16
C GLU A 3 23.24 2.43 6.68
N ARG A 4 23.97 1.57 7.42
CA ARG A 4 25.29 1.10 6.97
C ARG A 4 25.24 0.22 5.72
N LYS A 5 24.17 -0.59 5.58
CA LYS A 5 23.99 -1.46 4.41
C LYS A 5 23.49 -0.68 3.18
N PHE A 6 22.64 0.29 3.42
CA PHE A 6 21.97 1.07 2.39
C PHE A 6 22.07 2.55 2.74
N PRO A 7 23.25 3.15 2.56
CA PRO A 7 23.46 4.56 2.89
C PRO A 7 22.51 5.43 2.07
N ARG A 8 22.04 6.48 2.70
CA ARG A 8 21.10 7.40 2.09
C ARG A 8 21.82 8.31 1.11
N ARG A 9 21.23 8.54 -0.07
CA ARG A 9 21.67 9.63 -0.93
C ARG A 9 21.50 10.99 -0.24
N LYS A 10 22.22 11.98 -0.69
CA LYS A 10 22.03 13.37 -0.24
C LYS A 10 20.61 13.83 -0.57
N LEU A 11 19.91 14.38 0.42
CA LEU A 11 18.57 14.91 0.26
C LEU A 11 18.60 16.28 -0.44
N THR A 12 17.54 16.56 -1.19
CA THR A 12 17.28 17.91 -1.70
C THR A 12 16.83 18.82 -0.53
N THR A 13 16.91 20.12 -0.73
CA THR A 13 16.43 21.10 0.27
C THR A 13 14.95 20.89 0.60
N GLN A 14 14.13 20.58 -0.39
CA GLN A 14 12.70 20.31 -0.19
C GLN A 14 12.47 19.06 0.66
N GLU A 15 13.20 17.99 0.43
CA GLU A 15 13.11 16.76 1.23
C GLU A 15 13.55 16.99 2.68
N ILE A 16 14.60 17.78 2.87
CA ILE A 16 15.05 18.19 4.22
C ILE A 16 13.96 19.00 4.93
N ASN A 17 13.34 19.95 4.25
CA ASN A 17 12.28 20.77 4.81
C ASN A 17 11.04 19.94 5.14
N ASN A 18 10.63 19.01 4.26
CA ASN A 18 9.51 18.11 4.52
C ASN A 18 9.77 17.21 5.73
N PHE A 19 10.99 16.68 5.85
CA PHE A 19 11.38 15.89 7.01
C PHE A 19 11.37 16.73 8.30
N ALA A 20 11.90 17.95 8.27
CA ALA A 20 11.90 18.85 9.41
C ALA A 20 10.48 19.23 9.84
N SER A 21 9.59 19.52 8.89
CA SER A 21 8.18 19.82 9.17
C SER A 21 7.45 18.64 9.81
N TRP A 22 7.64 17.43 9.27
CA TRP A 22 7.11 16.21 9.87
C TRP A 22 7.64 16.00 11.30
N ARG A 23 8.93 16.14 11.48
CA ARG A 23 9.59 16.01 12.78
C ARG A 23 8.99 16.98 13.81
N HIS A 24 8.90 18.26 13.48
CA HIS A 24 8.32 19.26 14.38
C HIS A 24 6.86 18.94 14.73
N ALA A 25 6.06 18.48 13.76
CA ALA A 25 4.69 18.07 14.02
C ALA A 25 4.61 16.87 14.99
N GLU A 26 5.48 15.86 14.81
CA GLU A 26 5.52 14.71 15.72
C GLU A 26 6.08 15.08 17.12
N GLU A 27 7.05 15.98 17.20
CA GLU A 27 7.56 16.51 18.47
C GLU A 27 6.49 17.28 19.27
N LEU A 28 5.68 18.09 18.59
CA LEU A 28 4.54 18.78 19.23
C LEU A 28 3.52 17.79 19.79
N LYS A 29 3.19 16.74 19.03
CA LYS A 29 2.31 15.68 19.50
C LYS A 29 2.92 14.88 20.67
N ALA A 30 4.23 14.64 20.65
CA ALA A 30 4.94 13.97 21.74
C ALA A 30 4.95 14.84 23.00
N PHE A 31 5.10 16.16 22.87
CA PHE A 31 5.05 17.09 24.00
C PHE A 31 3.67 17.17 24.64
N SER A 32 2.60 17.02 23.85
CA SER A 32 1.22 16.93 24.37
C SER A 32 0.91 15.58 25.06
N GLY A 33 1.84 14.63 25.06
CA GLY A 33 1.65 13.30 25.64
C GLY A 33 0.95 12.30 24.72
N GLU A 34 0.64 12.68 23.48
CA GLU A 34 -0.09 11.83 22.53
C GLU A 34 0.79 10.82 21.80
N LYS A 35 2.07 11.16 21.59
CA LYS A 35 3.02 10.32 20.84
C LYS A 35 4.40 10.34 21.47
N ARG A 36 5.14 9.26 21.24
CA ARG A 36 6.58 9.17 21.50
C ARG A 36 7.32 9.27 20.19
N LEU A 37 8.26 10.19 20.08
CA LEU A 37 9.09 10.37 18.92
C LEU A 37 10.46 9.75 19.16
N ILE A 38 10.92 8.93 18.23
CA ILE A 38 12.26 8.36 18.22
C ILE A 38 12.90 8.81 16.91
N ILE A 39 13.98 9.59 17.02
CA ILE A 39 14.73 10.11 15.87
C ILE A 39 16.17 9.64 15.98
N ASP A 40 16.80 9.35 14.85
CA ASP A 40 18.23 9.09 14.80
C ASP A 40 19.00 10.34 15.29
N GLU A 41 19.83 10.17 16.30
CA GLU A 41 20.68 11.22 16.86
C GLU A 41 21.72 11.76 15.87
N SER A 42 22.06 10.98 14.84
CA SER A 42 23.09 11.31 13.84
C SER A 42 22.66 12.32 12.76
N GLY A 43 21.53 13.03 12.95
CA GLY A 43 21.16 14.14 12.08
C GLY A 43 20.02 13.88 11.12
N GLY A 44 19.07 12.99 11.43
CA GLY A 44 17.82 12.86 10.70
C GLY A 44 17.86 11.91 9.50
N SER A 45 18.65 10.85 9.59
CA SER A 45 18.69 9.80 8.56
C SER A 45 17.41 9.00 8.46
N TRP A 46 16.64 8.92 9.54
CA TRP A 46 15.35 8.24 9.64
C TRP A 46 14.54 8.82 10.81
N GLY A 47 13.27 8.52 10.84
CA GLY A 47 12.40 8.92 11.94
C GLY A 47 11.34 7.88 12.22
N VAL A 48 11.06 7.65 13.50
CA VAL A 48 9.98 6.78 13.96
C VAL A 48 9.15 7.56 14.97
N SER A 49 7.85 7.60 14.76
CA SER A 49 6.90 8.08 15.76
C SER A 49 6.03 6.94 16.24
N TYR A 50 5.72 6.94 17.53
CA TYR A 50 4.86 5.94 18.17
C TYR A 50 3.70 6.61 18.90
N SER A 51 2.52 6.01 18.82
CA SER A 51 1.34 6.42 19.57
C SER A 51 0.61 5.21 20.15
N ASP A 52 0.18 5.33 21.40
CA ASP A 52 -0.63 4.31 22.09
C ASP A 52 -2.08 4.25 21.57
N THR A 53 -2.50 5.23 20.80
CA THR A 53 -3.84 5.31 20.22
C THR A 53 -3.75 5.65 18.75
N VAL A 54 -4.68 5.14 17.97
CA VAL A 54 -4.82 5.55 16.58
C VAL A 54 -5.58 6.86 16.54
N GLN A 55 -4.94 7.84 15.96
CA GLN A 55 -5.53 9.11 15.60
C GLN A 55 -5.70 9.19 14.08
N GLU A 56 -6.03 10.35 13.56
CA GLU A 56 -6.02 10.58 12.13
C GLU A 56 -4.65 10.25 11.54
N LEU A 57 -4.64 9.40 10.51
CA LEU A 57 -3.42 9.05 9.81
C LEU A 57 -3.00 10.22 8.93
N THR A 58 -1.86 10.77 9.22
CA THR A 58 -1.25 11.83 8.41
C THR A 58 -0.19 11.25 7.48
N PRO A 59 0.02 11.85 6.29
CA PRO A 59 1.11 11.41 5.42
C PRO A 59 2.44 11.39 6.18
N PRO A 60 3.25 10.35 6.03
CA PRO A 60 4.58 10.30 6.64
C PRO A 60 5.47 11.39 6.02
N GLY A 61 6.52 11.76 6.73
CA GLY A 61 7.50 12.76 6.26
C GLY A 61 8.35 12.32 5.08
N LEU A 62 8.05 11.16 4.48
CA LEU A 62 8.87 10.50 3.46
C LEU A 62 10.29 10.17 3.96
N ASN A 63 11.17 9.72 3.07
CA ASN A 63 12.60 9.59 3.41
C ASN A 63 12.89 8.78 4.68
N ARG A 64 12.37 7.55 4.78
CA ARG A 64 12.60 6.63 5.91
C ARG A 64 11.95 7.09 7.22
N THR A 65 10.78 7.69 7.13
CA THR A 65 9.93 7.95 8.29
C THR A 65 8.86 6.86 8.41
N VAL A 66 8.56 6.46 9.64
CA VAL A 66 7.56 5.44 9.96
C VAL A 66 6.72 5.92 11.15
N GLN A 67 5.42 5.79 11.02
CA GLN A 67 4.48 6.00 12.13
C GLN A 67 4.00 4.64 12.63
N ILE A 68 4.04 4.43 13.92
CA ILE A 68 3.61 3.20 14.61
C ILE A 68 2.45 3.56 15.53
N PHE A 69 1.36 2.83 15.39
CA PHE A 69 0.19 2.96 16.24
C PHE A 69 -0.11 1.65 16.95
N SER A 70 -0.38 1.73 18.25
CA SER A 70 -0.90 0.59 19.00
C SER A 70 -2.39 0.44 18.74
N VAL A 71 -2.84 -0.79 18.52
CA VAL A 71 -4.25 -1.16 18.42
C VAL A 71 -4.55 -2.28 19.40
N LYS A 72 -5.78 -2.35 19.91
CA LYS A 72 -6.19 -3.42 20.84
C LYS A 72 -6.34 -4.75 20.13
N SER A 73 -6.72 -4.71 18.86
CA SER A 73 -6.89 -5.86 18.00
C SER A 73 -6.53 -5.53 16.56
N LEU A 74 -5.92 -6.49 15.86
CA LEU A 74 -5.62 -6.35 14.44
C LEU A 74 -6.89 -6.17 13.58
N TYR A 75 -8.05 -6.63 14.07
CA TYR A 75 -9.32 -6.47 13.34
C TYR A 75 -9.83 -5.02 13.32
N GLU A 76 -9.37 -4.16 14.23
CA GLU A 76 -9.68 -2.73 14.21
C GLU A 76 -9.05 -2.02 13.01
N VAL A 77 -7.97 -2.57 12.46
CA VAL A 77 -7.21 -1.96 11.36
C VAL A 77 -8.09 -1.73 10.13
N SER A 78 -8.99 -2.64 9.80
CA SER A 78 -9.90 -2.46 8.67
C SER A 78 -10.82 -1.24 8.83
N SER A 79 -11.35 -1.02 10.03
CA SER A 79 -12.18 0.16 10.33
C SER A 79 -11.36 1.46 10.33
N ILE A 80 -10.16 1.42 10.89
CA ILE A 80 -9.23 2.56 10.91
C ILE A 80 -8.82 2.96 9.50
N MET A 81 -8.60 1.99 8.61
CA MET A 81 -8.17 2.22 7.24
C MET A 81 -9.30 2.54 6.26
N GLN A 82 -10.55 2.33 6.65
CA GLN A 82 -11.72 2.58 5.78
C GLN A 82 -11.75 3.99 5.15
N PRO A 83 -11.45 5.09 5.87
CA PRO A 83 -11.40 6.43 5.26
C PRO A 83 -10.31 6.58 4.18
N TYR A 84 -9.30 5.73 4.22
CA TYR A 84 -8.13 5.77 3.33
C TYR A 84 -8.18 4.72 2.22
N LYS A 85 -9.31 4.07 2.01
CA LYS A 85 -9.48 2.96 1.06
C LYS A 85 -8.95 3.24 -0.35
N ASN A 86 -9.06 4.48 -0.82
CA ASN A 86 -8.61 4.85 -2.16
C ASN A 86 -7.07 4.93 -2.30
N PHE A 87 -6.35 4.84 -1.18
CA PHE A 87 -4.88 4.88 -1.13
C PHE A 87 -4.28 3.52 -0.76
N LEU A 88 -5.14 2.53 -0.47
CA LEU A 88 -4.70 1.19 -0.12
C LEU A 88 -4.30 0.42 -1.39
N GLN A 89 -3.12 -0.20 -1.33
CA GLN A 89 -2.64 -1.08 -2.38
C GLN A 89 -2.07 -2.36 -1.76
N THR A 90 -0.93 -2.25 -1.10
CA THR A 90 -0.22 -3.39 -0.52
C THR A 90 -0.18 -3.27 0.99
N VAL A 91 -0.54 -4.36 1.68
CA VAL A 91 -0.45 -4.47 3.13
C VAL A 91 0.51 -5.58 3.50
N GLY A 92 1.50 -5.26 4.34
CA GLY A 92 2.39 -6.25 4.96
C GLY A 92 1.79 -6.76 6.25
N ILE A 93 1.67 -8.08 6.41
CA ILE A 93 1.10 -8.71 7.60
C ILE A 93 2.10 -9.70 8.20
N ALA A 94 2.18 -9.69 9.54
CA ALA A 94 2.82 -10.72 10.35
C ALA A 94 1.78 -11.20 11.37
N ALA A 95 1.20 -12.36 11.15
CA ALA A 95 0.13 -12.94 11.96
C ALA A 95 0.13 -14.48 11.81
N SER A 96 -0.66 -15.16 12.62
CA SER A 96 -0.93 -16.60 12.43
C SER A 96 -1.65 -16.85 11.10
N PRO A 97 -1.60 -18.06 10.53
CA PRO A 97 -2.29 -18.36 9.26
C PRO A 97 -3.79 -18.06 9.29
N GLU A 98 -4.45 -18.35 10.41
CA GLU A 98 -5.87 -18.08 10.57
C GLU A 98 -6.18 -16.59 10.59
N GLU A 99 -5.41 -15.82 11.35
CA GLU A 99 -5.54 -14.35 11.42
C GLU A 99 -5.20 -13.71 10.09
N LEU A 100 -4.17 -14.21 9.39
CA LEU A 100 -3.80 -13.74 8.07
C LEU A 100 -4.98 -13.82 7.10
N MET A 101 -5.68 -14.95 7.04
CA MET A 101 -6.81 -15.13 6.14
C MET A 101 -7.98 -14.21 6.48
N LYS A 102 -8.32 -14.09 7.76
CA LYS A 102 -9.39 -13.19 8.23
C LYS A 102 -9.06 -11.72 7.96
N LEU A 103 -7.83 -11.30 8.23
CA LEU A 103 -7.37 -9.93 7.95
C LEU A 103 -7.33 -9.64 6.45
N SER A 104 -6.90 -10.60 5.63
CA SER A 104 -6.86 -10.44 4.19
C SER A 104 -8.25 -10.22 3.59
N ASP A 105 -9.26 -10.97 4.04
CA ASP A 105 -10.65 -10.76 3.65
C ASP A 105 -11.17 -9.38 4.07
N ALA A 106 -10.92 -8.99 5.32
CA ALA A 106 -11.36 -7.70 5.84
C ALA A 106 -10.68 -6.51 5.12
N LEU A 107 -9.38 -6.61 4.86
CA LEU A 107 -8.62 -5.57 4.18
C LEU A 107 -8.92 -5.52 2.68
N GLY A 108 -9.16 -6.66 2.04
CA GLY A 108 -9.60 -6.73 0.65
C GLY A 108 -10.92 -6.00 0.42
N LYS A 109 -11.89 -6.14 1.34
CA LYS A 109 -13.19 -5.44 1.29
C LYS A 109 -13.07 -3.91 1.35
N ILE A 110 -11.99 -3.39 1.90
CA ILE A 110 -11.73 -1.95 1.96
C ILE A 110 -10.69 -1.46 0.93
N GLY A 111 -10.30 -2.31 -0.02
CA GLY A 111 -9.51 -1.89 -1.17
C GLY A 111 -8.05 -2.31 -1.18
N ALA A 112 -7.57 -3.10 -0.21
CA ALA A 112 -6.25 -3.70 -0.32
C ALA A 112 -6.23 -4.72 -1.46
N THR A 113 -5.33 -4.55 -2.40
CA THR A 113 -5.23 -5.40 -3.60
C THR A 113 -4.12 -6.44 -3.50
N ARG A 114 -3.23 -6.30 -2.50
CA ARG A 114 -2.15 -7.24 -2.27
C ARG A 114 -1.82 -7.36 -0.78
N ILE A 115 -1.72 -8.60 -0.32
CA ILE A 115 -1.19 -8.95 0.99
C ILE A 115 0.20 -9.55 0.81
N SER A 116 1.14 -9.16 1.64
CA SER A 116 2.52 -9.59 1.58
C SER A 116 3.08 -9.82 2.99
N ALA A 117 4.17 -10.54 3.11
CA ALA A 117 4.93 -10.57 4.35
C ALA A 117 5.61 -9.22 4.61
N LEU A 118 5.76 -8.86 5.88
CA LEU A 118 6.57 -7.70 6.26
C LEU A 118 8.00 -7.82 5.70
N GLY A 119 8.50 -6.74 5.12
CA GLY A 119 9.81 -6.71 4.44
C GLY A 119 9.78 -7.14 2.97
N HIS A 120 8.70 -7.72 2.46
CA HIS A 120 8.53 -8.14 1.07
C HIS A 120 7.51 -7.31 0.28
N MET A 121 7.04 -6.21 0.84
CA MET A 121 6.01 -5.38 0.22
C MET A 121 6.45 -4.74 -1.10
N THR A 122 7.75 -4.51 -1.29
CA THR A 122 8.33 -3.92 -2.51
C THR A 122 8.79 -4.93 -3.55
N THR A 123 8.64 -6.23 -3.26
CA THR A 123 9.07 -7.32 -4.15
C THR A 123 7.88 -8.19 -4.52
N PRO A 124 7.02 -7.77 -5.46
CA PRO A 124 5.91 -8.59 -5.91
C PRO A 124 6.40 -9.85 -6.61
N GLU A 125 5.64 -10.92 -6.47
CA GLU A 125 5.92 -12.18 -7.16
C GLU A 125 5.52 -12.10 -8.65
N ALA A 126 6.05 -13.01 -9.45
CA ALA A 126 5.65 -13.14 -10.86
C ALA A 126 4.15 -13.43 -10.96
N GLY A 127 3.48 -12.77 -11.90
CA GLY A 127 2.02 -12.90 -12.06
C GLY A 127 1.19 -11.99 -11.16
N TRP A 128 1.82 -11.16 -10.35
CA TRP A 128 1.09 -10.19 -9.54
C TRP A 128 0.21 -9.26 -10.40
N HIS A 129 -1.02 -9.07 -9.95
CA HIS A 129 -1.99 -8.18 -10.57
C HIS A 129 -1.82 -6.76 -10.03
N HIS A 130 -1.29 -5.86 -10.85
CA HIS A 130 -1.07 -4.46 -10.46
C HIS A 130 -2.43 -3.79 -10.14
N ASP A 131 -2.56 -3.22 -8.95
CA ASP A 131 -3.80 -2.63 -8.43
C ASP A 131 -5.04 -3.56 -8.51
N GLY A 132 -4.81 -4.89 -8.41
CA GLY A 132 -5.88 -5.87 -8.48
C GLY A 132 -6.46 -6.09 -9.89
N ARG A 133 -5.80 -5.58 -10.95
CA ARG A 133 -6.24 -5.68 -12.35
C ARG A 133 -5.41 -6.72 -13.10
N PHE A 134 -6.02 -7.39 -14.05
CA PHE A 134 -5.27 -8.27 -14.96
C PHE A 134 -4.37 -7.43 -15.87
N ASN A 135 -3.08 -7.69 -15.84
CA ASN A 135 -2.04 -6.86 -16.45
C ASN A 135 -2.20 -6.61 -17.96
N LEU A 136 -2.85 -7.50 -18.67
CA LEU A 136 -3.02 -7.44 -20.13
C LEU A 136 -4.45 -7.14 -20.60
N LEU A 137 -5.47 -7.32 -19.75
CA LEU A 137 -6.86 -7.14 -20.17
C LEU A 137 -7.19 -5.73 -20.61
N ASP A 138 -6.54 -4.73 -20.03
CA ASP A 138 -6.75 -3.33 -20.40
C ASP A 138 -6.08 -2.96 -21.75
N LEU A 139 -5.24 -3.84 -22.28
CA LEU A 139 -4.51 -3.63 -23.54
C LEU A 139 -5.19 -4.30 -24.74
N VAL A 140 -6.26 -5.04 -24.50
CA VAL A 140 -6.98 -5.79 -25.54
C VAL A 140 -8.46 -5.46 -25.50
N SER A 141 -9.08 -5.47 -26.66
CA SER A 141 -10.53 -5.40 -26.81
C SER A 141 -11.01 -6.77 -27.29
N VAL A 142 -12.09 -7.26 -26.70
CA VAL A 142 -12.74 -8.47 -27.17
C VAL A 142 -13.76 -8.09 -28.24
N MET A 143 -13.71 -8.78 -29.37
CA MET A 143 -14.71 -8.74 -30.42
C MET A 143 -15.31 -10.13 -30.55
N GLU A 144 -16.59 -10.21 -30.43
CA GLU A 144 -17.31 -11.45 -30.53
C GLU A 144 -18.02 -11.57 -31.91
N VAL A 145 -17.96 -12.75 -32.51
CA VAL A 145 -18.75 -13.08 -33.67
C VAL A 145 -19.90 -13.98 -33.21
N ASP A 146 -21.10 -13.49 -33.33
CA ASP A 146 -22.29 -14.22 -32.92
C ASP A 146 -22.47 -15.47 -33.83
N ARG A 147 -22.88 -16.56 -33.22
CA ARG A 147 -23.23 -17.80 -33.97
C ARG A 147 -24.27 -17.56 -35.05
N THR A 148 -25.18 -16.61 -34.86
CA THR A 148 -26.16 -16.21 -35.85
C THR A 148 -25.51 -15.62 -37.10
N ALA A 149 -24.41 -14.87 -36.94
CA ALA A 149 -23.64 -14.34 -38.06
C ALA A 149 -22.92 -15.47 -38.83
N GLU A 150 -22.30 -16.43 -38.09
CA GLU A 150 -21.65 -17.60 -38.68
C GLU A 150 -22.67 -18.44 -39.49
N THR A 151 -23.82 -18.75 -38.88
CA THR A 151 -24.88 -19.54 -39.56
C THR A 151 -25.42 -18.80 -40.78
N ALA A 152 -25.59 -17.49 -40.70
CA ALA A 152 -26.05 -16.70 -41.85
C ALA A 152 -24.99 -16.67 -42.97
N ALA A 153 -23.71 -16.58 -42.61
CA ALA A 153 -22.59 -16.59 -43.55
C ALA A 153 -22.50 -17.93 -44.33
N GLU A 154 -22.83 -19.04 -43.69
CA GLU A 154 -22.86 -20.37 -44.37
C GLU A 154 -23.80 -20.39 -45.59
N ALA A 155 -24.90 -19.62 -45.55
CA ALA A 155 -25.82 -19.52 -46.67
C ALA A 155 -25.18 -18.87 -47.92
N PHE A 156 -24.08 -18.15 -47.75
CA PHE A 156 -23.34 -17.48 -48.80
C PHE A 156 -22.02 -18.21 -49.16
N SER A 157 -21.77 -19.35 -48.56
CA SER A 157 -20.51 -20.10 -48.76
C SER A 157 -20.27 -20.52 -50.22
N ASN A 158 -21.31 -20.62 -51.04
CA ASN A 158 -21.25 -20.97 -52.44
C ASN A 158 -21.24 -19.75 -53.38
N TYR A 159 -21.24 -18.55 -52.84
CA TYR A 159 -21.12 -17.31 -53.64
C TYR A 159 -19.65 -17.12 -54.00
N VAL A 160 -19.31 -17.33 -55.25
CA VAL A 160 -17.99 -17.04 -55.82
C VAL A 160 -18.17 -15.80 -56.67
N ASP A 161 -17.47 -14.74 -56.30
CA ASP A 161 -17.39 -13.53 -57.10
C ASP A 161 -16.63 -13.77 -58.41
#